data_b5e04e6896f4f9474aeadf541f9779b2
#
_entry.id   b5e04e6896f4f9474aeadf541f9779b2
#
_cell.length_a   1.000
_cell.length_b   1.000
_cell.length_c   1.000
_cell.angle_alpha   90.00
_cell.angle_beta   90.00
_cell.angle_gamma   90.00
#
_symmetry.space_group_name_H-M   'P 1'
#
loop_
_entity.id
_entity.type
_entity.pdbx_description
1 polymer ?
#
loop_
_entity_poly.entity_id
_entity_poly.type
_entity_poly.pdbx_seq_one_letter_code
_entity_poly.pdbx_strand_id
1 'polypeptide(L)'
;MQGRLWRGSSLSTAADPTLSSGFAALDAELPGGGWPTRSAVELLTPQPGVLEWRLLAPGLHAWWASQGPSSTPQVGRRPRKTASVAAMRALLLVNPPQTPHLPGLQALGLPPSALIWVSTGTPAEALWAAEQAIKSRVAVLAWLPEARPEQIRRLQVSALSSDAPIFLMRPERAGQQSSAAPLRLVVKPGDSWDLQVHLLKRRGPAHEGWLTLPAVPGAVEPLLTAARRKPLPAPEPVPAPTPVSPPSERPHALARPVQHA
;
A
#
# COMPACT_ATOMS: atom_id res chain seq x y z
N MET A 1 30.58 41.13 13.28
CA MET A 1 30.54 39.75 12.77
C MET A 1 29.08 39.27 12.81
N GLN A 2 28.37 39.32 11.67
CA GLN A 2 26.98 38.85 11.59
C GLN A 2 27.00 37.36 11.32
N GLY A 3 26.60 36.54 12.31
CA GLY A 3 26.45 35.12 12.18
C GLY A 3 25.31 34.81 11.21
N ARG A 4 25.61 34.20 10.07
CA ARG A 4 24.61 33.64 9.15
C ARG A 4 23.95 32.44 9.81
N LEU A 5 22.72 32.61 10.28
CA LEU A 5 21.86 31.48 10.65
C LEU A 5 21.48 30.71 9.40
N TRP A 6 21.96 29.49 9.26
CA TRP A 6 21.54 28.57 8.24
C TRP A 6 20.22 27.94 8.66
N ARG A 7 19.14 28.18 7.93
CA ARG A 7 17.91 27.40 8.09
C ARG A 7 18.14 26.04 7.46
N GLY A 8 17.93 24.96 8.22
CA GLY A 8 18.10 23.58 7.75
C GLY A 8 17.26 23.19 6.51
N SER A 9 16.29 24.02 6.13
CA SER A 9 15.50 23.87 4.90
C SER A 9 16.26 24.26 3.61
N SER A 10 17.44 24.89 3.70
CA SER A 10 18.24 25.30 2.55
C SER A 10 19.34 24.30 2.15
N LEU A 11 19.51 23.23 2.92
CA LEU A 11 20.25 22.05 2.48
C LEU A 11 19.35 21.23 1.55
N SER A 12 19.19 21.69 0.32
CA SER A 12 18.72 20.86 -0.78
C SER A 12 19.75 19.76 -0.98
N THR A 13 19.65 18.68 -0.18
CA THR A 13 20.15 17.39 -0.60
C THR A 13 19.51 17.13 -1.94
N ALA A 14 20.31 16.78 -2.94
CA ALA A 14 19.82 16.38 -4.26
C ALA A 14 18.58 15.50 -4.04
N ALA A 15 17.45 15.91 -4.61
CA ALA A 15 16.19 15.23 -4.37
C ALA A 15 16.40 13.74 -4.71
N ASP A 16 16.12 12.86 -3.75
CA ASP A 16 16.18 11.43 -4.01
C ASP A 16 15.33 11.13 -5.25
N PRO A 17 15.80 10.29 -6.16
CA PRO A 17 15.02 9.95 -7.35
C PRO A 17 13.68 9.35 -6.94
N THR A 18 12.63 9.81 -7.61
CA THR A 18 11.25 9.39 -7.34
C THR A 18 10.63 8.74 -8.57
N LEU A 19 9.59 7.99 -8.33
CA LEU A 19 8.76 7.33 -9.33
C LEU A 19 7.34 7.85 -9.19
N SER A 20 6.73 8.32 -10.29
CA SER A 20 5.32 8.74 -10.24
C SER A 20 4.45 7.61 -9.70
N SER A 21 3.51 7.96 -8.84
CA SER A 21 2.51 7.01 -8.34
C SER A 21 1.47 6.63 -9.39
N GLY A 22 1.34 7.44 -10.44
CA GLY A 22 0.26 7.38 -11.41
C GLY A 22 -0.99 8.17 -10.99
N PHE A 23 -0.96 8.80 -9.82
CA PHE A 23 -2.05 9.66 -9.31
C PHE A 23 -1.51 11.06 -9.05
N ALA A 24 -1.89 12.02 -9.89
CA ALA A 24 -1.38 13.40 -9.78
C ALA A 24 -1.64 14.03 -8.40
N ALA A 25 -2.81 13.74 -7.80
CA ALA A 25 -3.16 14.23 -6.47
C ALA A 25 -2.24 13.66 -5.37
N LEU A 26 -1.83 12.39 -5.51
CA LEU A 26 -0.88 11.79 -4.57
C LEU A 26 0.54 12.30 -4.82
N ASP A 27 0.96 12.39 -6.07
CA ASP A 27 2.30 12.87 -6.43
C ASP A 27 2.54 14.31 -5.93
N ALA A 28 1.51 15.17 -5.96
CA ALA A 28 1.59 16.53 -5.42
C ALA A 28 1.89 16.57 -3.91
N GLU A 29 1.49 15.55 -3.18
CA GLU A 29 1.69 15.43 -1.73
C GLU A 29 2.92 14.60 -1.35
N LEU A 30 3.46 13.81 -2.28
CA LEU A 30 4.64 13.01 -2.02
C LEU A 30 5.92 13.85 -2.11
N PRO A 31 6.87 13.70 -1.17
CA PRO A 31 8.16 14.37 -1.24
C PRO A 31 8.90 14.03 -2.53
N GLY A 32 9.22 15.04 -3.34
CA GLY A 32 9.87 14.85 -4.64
C GLY A 32 8.92 14.47 -5.78
N GLY A 33 7.60 14.53 -5.58
CA GLY A 33 6.61 14.34 -6.63
C GLY A 33 6.35 12.87 -7.02
N GLY A 34 6.57 11.93 -6.10
CA GLY A 34 6.34 10.50 -6.37
C GLY A 34 6.89 9.58 -5.29
N TRP A 35 6.79 8.28 -5.54
CA TRP A 35 7.34 7.26 -4.65
C TRP A 35 8.87 7.36 -4.56
N PRO A 36 9.45 7.39 -3.36
CA PRO A 36 10.91 7.40 -3.22
C PRO A 36 11.49 6.03 -3.59
N THR A 37 12.60 5.99 -4.34
CA THR A 37 13.26 4.75 -4.74
C THR A 37 14.37 4.31 -3.78
N ARG A 38 14.92 5.23 -2.97
CA ARG A 38 15.96 4.92 -1.97
C ARG A 38 15.43 4.80 -0.56
N SER A 39 14.18 4.46 -0.45
CA SER A 39 13.49 4.37 0.84
C SER A 39 12.44 3.30 0.81
N ALA A 40 12.24 2.65 1.95
CA ALA A 40 11.10 1.79 2.16
C ALA A 40 9.84 2.65 2.38
N VAL A 41 8.76 2.30 1.71
CA VAL A 41 7.43 2.86 1.89
C VAL A 41 6.57 1.86 2.63
N GLU A 42 5.99 2.24 3.76
CA GLU A 42 5.01 1.40 4.46
C GLU A 42 3.59 1.73 4.00
N LEU A 43 2.89 0.71 3.53
CA LEU A 43 1.45 0.76 3.23
C LEU A 43 0.69 0.01 4.32
N LEU A 44 -0.18 0.73 4.99
CA LEU A 44 -0.99 0.25 6.10
C LEU A 44 -2.42 0.06 5.61
N THR A 45 -2.88 -1.19 5.57
CA THR A 45 -4.20 -1.52 5.04
C THR A 45 -5.03 -2.30 6.07
N PRO A 46 -6.35 -2.12 6.10
CA PRO A 46 -7.22 -2.91 6.95
C PRO A 46 -7.26 -4.38 6.53
N GLN A 47 -7.15 -4.62 5.23
CA GLN A 47 -7.16 -5.96 4.64
C GLN A 47 -6.05 -6.07 3.59
N PRO A 48 -5.02 -6.88 3.83
CA PRO A 48 -3.91 -7.05 2.91
C PRO A 48 -4.33 -7.81 1.64
N GLY A 49 -3.68 -7.51 0.52
CA GLY A 49 -3.89 -8.19 -0.77
C GLY A 49 -5.05 -7.65 -1.61
N VAL A 50 -5.75 -6.61 -1.17
CA VAL A 50 -6.94 -6.07 -1.85
C VAL A 50 -6.67 -4.72 -2.50
N LEU A 51 -6.08 -3.78 -1.77
CA LEU A 51 -5.96 -2.39 -2.18
C LEU A 51 -4.61 -2.04 -2.80
N GLU A 52 -3.57 -2.78 -2.45
CA GLU A 52 -2.19 -2.48 -2.79
C GLU A 52 -1.98 -2.41 -4.31
N TRP A 53 -2.55 -3.36 -5.04
CA TRP A 53 -2.42 -3.39 -6.49
C TRP A 53 -3.09 -2.21 -7.16
N ARG A 54 -4.24 -1.77 -6.65
CA ARG A 54 -4.96 -0.60 -7.18
C ARG A 54 -4.15 0.68 -6.99
N LEU A 55 -3.41 0.79 -5.87
CA LEU A 55 -2.57 1.94 -5.57
C LEU A 55 -1.21 1.88 -6.30
N LEU A 56 -0.58 0.71 -6.34
CA LEU A 56 0.81 0.59 -6.77
C LEU A 56 0.97 0.28 -8.26
N ALA A 57 -0.01 -0.41 -8.88
CA ALA A 57 0.14 -0.88 -10.24
C ALA A 57 0.42 0.23 -11.27
N PRO A 58 -0.21 1.42 -11.23
CA PRO A 58 0.09 2.47 -12.20
C PRO A 58 1.55 2.92 -12.15
N GLY A 59 2.09 3.17 -10.96
CA GLY A 59 3.49 3.53 -10.77
C GLY A 59 4.46 2.41 -11.13
N LEU A 60 4.15 1.17 -10.74
CA LEU A 60 4.98 0.01 -11.08
C LEU A 60 5.00 -0.25 -12.59
N HIS A 61 3.88 -0.09 -13.28
CA HIS A 61 3.81 -0.19 -14.73
C HIS A 61 4.70 0.88 -15.39
N ALA A 62 4.56 2.15 -14.99
CA ALA A 62 5.39 3.24 -15.51
C ALA A 62 6.88 3.00 -15.24
N TRP A 63 7.23 2.55 -14.03
CA TRP A 63 8.60 2.18 -13.70
C TRP A 63 9.11 1.03 -14.58
N TRP A 64 8.31 -0.01 -14.77
CA TRP A 64 8.67 -1.12 -15.63
C TRP A 64 8.89 -0.67 -17.07
N ALA A 65 7.97 0.12 -17.63
CA ALA A 65 8.04 0.63 -18.99
C ALA A 65 9.26 1.56 -19.19
N SER A 66 9.62 2.38 -18.20
CA SER A 66 10.75 3.30 -18.26
C SER A 66 12.11 2.60 -18.35
N GLN A 67 12.17 1.35 -17.92
CA GLN A 67 13.41 0.58 -17.95
C GLN A 67 13.84 0.18 -19.38
N GLY A 68 13.03 0.40 -20.41
CA GLY A 68 13.28 0.12 -21.84
C GLY A 68 13.52 -1.38 -22.13
N PRO A 69 13.54 -1.83 -23.35
CA PRO A 69 13.93 -3.19 -23.66
C PRO A 69 15.39 -3.40 -23.25
N SER A 70 15.67 -4.51 -22.55
CA SER A 70 17.03 -4.95 -22.28
C SER A 70 17.75 -4.93 -23.63
N SER A 71 18.79 -4.10 -23.79
CA SER A 71 19.57 -4.08 -25.02
C SER A 71 19.92 -5.52 -25.35
N THR A 72 19.36 -6.03 -26.41
CA THR A 72 19.69 -7.33 -27.01
C THR A 72 21.23 -7.38 -27.11
N PRO A 73 21.90 -8.45 -26.67
CA PRO A 73 23.33 -8.54 -26.83
C PRO A 73 23.67 -8.31 -28.31
N GLN A 74 24.33 -7.20 -28.61
CA GLN A 74 24.85 -6.98 -29.96
C GLN A 74 25.85 -8.07 -30.23
N VAL A 75 25.44 -8.99 -31.11
CA VAL A 75 26.30 -10.03 -31.65
C VAL A 75 27.54 -9.35 -32.27
N GLY A 76 28.73 -9.53 -31.68
CA GLY A 76 29.99 -9.03 -32.24
C GLY A 76 30.88 -8.19 -31.31
N ARG A 77 30.39 -7.78 -30.12
CA ARG A 77 31.24 -7.04 -29.19
C ARG A 77 31.72 -7.95 -28.05
N ARG A 78 33.03 -8.19 -27.97
CA ARG A 78 33.66 -8.95 -26.87
C ARG A 78 33.20 -8.36 -25.52
N PRO A 79 32.70 -9.18 -24.57
CA PRO A 79 32.22 -8.69 -23.27
C PRO A 79 33.41 -8.05 -22.55
N ARG A 80 33.32 -6.76 -22.28
CA ARG A 80 34.19 -6.09 -21.30
C ARG A 80 33.90 -6.75 -19.94
N LYS A 81 34.93 -7.16 -19.20
CA LYS A 81 34.91 -7.80 -17.87
C LYS A 81 34.21 -6.96 -16.75
N THR A 82 33.60 -5.85 -17.09
CA THR A 82 32.76 -5.01 -16.24
C THR A 82 31.37 -4.87 -16.84
N ALA A 83 30.79 -5.99 -17.31
CA ALA A 83 29.33 -5.98 -17.48
C ALA A 83 28.74 -5.77 -16.08
N SER A 84 28.37 -4.52 -15.78
CA SER A 84 27.41 -4.23 -14.76
C SER A 84 26.31 -5.29 -14.90
N VAL A 85 26.10 -6.09 -13.87
CA VAL A 85 24.97 -7.01 -13.81
C VAL A 85 23.76 -6.12 -14.10
N ALA A 86 23.23 -6.24 -15.32
CA ALA A 86 22.06 -5.48 -15.71
C ALA A 86 21.04 -5.75 -14.63
N ALA A 87 20.66 -4.72 -13.87
CA ALA A 87 19.81 -4.86 -12.71
C ALA A 87 18.62 -5.72 -13.14
N MET A 88 18.46 -6.85 -12.49
CA MET A 88 17.48 -7.84 -12.91
C MET A 88 16.11 -7.18 -12.81
N ARG A 89 15.46 -6.94 -13.94
CA ARG A 89 14.17 -6.29 -14.02
C ARG A 89 13.14 -7.27 -13.50
N ALA A 90 12.98 -7.29 -12.19
CA ALA A 90 12.04 -8.17 -11.54
C ALA A 90 11.30 -7.39 -10.45
N LEU A 91 10.08 -7.80 -10.22
CA LEU A 91 9.26 -7.42 -9.10
C LEU A 91 9.15 -8.62 -8.18
N LEU A 92 9.81 -8.56 -7.05
CA LEU A 92 9.76 -9.63 -6.06
C LEU A 92 8.57 -9.42 -5.13
N LEU A 93 7.71 -10.44 -5.05
CA LEU A 93 6.59 -10.52 -4.14
C LEU A 93 6.96 -11.46 -2.99
N VAL A 94 7.05 -10.93 -1.77
CA VAL A 94 7.37 -11.72 -0.57
C VAL A 94 6.13 -11.92 0.25
N ASN A 95 5.71 -13.17 0.42
CA ASN A 95 4.52 -13.58 1.18
C ASN A 95 3.24 -12.81 0.80
N PRO A 96 2.88 -12.69 -0.47
CA PRO A 96 1.58 -12.14 -0.82
C PRO A 96 0.47 -12.97 -0.15
N PRO A 97 -0.56 -12.34 0.44
CA PRO A 97 -1.59 -13.03 1.21
C PRO A 97 -2.48 -13.95 0.34
N GLN A 98 -2.47 -13.70 -0.96
CA GLN A 98 -3.16 -14.49 -1.96
C GLN A 98 -2.21 -14.85 -3.09
N THR A 99 -2.45 -15.97 -3.75
CA THR A 99 -1.73 -16.32 -5.00
C THR A 99 -1.89 -15.21 -6.03
N PRO A 100 -0.80 -14.64 -6.57
CA PRO A 100 -0.89 -13.60 -7.57
C PRO A 100 -1.69 -14.03 -8.79
N HIS A 101 -2.74 -13.29 -9.12
CA HIS A 101 -3.55 -13.54 -10.31
C HIS A 101 -2.86 -12.97 -11.54
N LEU A 102 -2.05 -13.79 -12.21
CA LEU A 102 -1.20 -13.35 -13.33
C LEU A 102 -1.96 -12.64 -14.46
N PRO A 103 -3.16 -13.12 -14.92
CA PRO A 103 -3.90 -12.39 -15.94
C PRO A 103 -4.33 -10.99 -15.50
N GLY A 104 -4.70 -10.82 -14.22
CA GLY A 104 -5.04 -9.50 -13.66
C GLY A 104 -3.84 -8.58 -13.60
N LEU A 105 -2.67 -9.07 -13.18
CA LEU A 105 -1.43 -8.29 -13.14
C LEU A 105 -0.97 -7.92 -14.55
N GLN A 106 -1.12 -8.82 -15.52
CA GLN A 106 -0.83 -8.53 -16.91
C GLN A 106 -1.76 -7.44 -17.48
N ALA A 107 -3.04 -7.46 -17.12
CA ALA A 107 -3.98 -6.40 -17.48
C ALA A 107 -3.62 -5.04 -16.85
N LEU A 108 -2.90 -5.04 -15.73
CA LEU A 108 -2.31 -3.84 -15.11
C LEU A 108 -0.95 -3.45 -15.71
N GLY A 109 -0.51 -4.12 -16.78
CA GLY A 109 0.75 -3.83 -17.47
C GLY A 109 2.00 -4.43 -16.81
N LEU A 110 1.83 -5.37 -15.88
CA LEU A 110 2.92 -6.09 -15.22
C LEU A 110 3.08 -7.48 -15.85
N PRO A 111 4.09 -7.71 -16.70
CA PRO A 111 4.24 -8.97 -17.40
C PRO A 111 4.59 -10.11 -16.42
N PRO A 112 4.06 -11.32 -16.61
CA PRO A 112 4.36 -12.46 -15.75
C PRO A 112 5.85 -12.77 -15.63
N SER A 113 6.63 -12.55 -16.70
CA SER A 113 8.08 -12.73 -16.72
C SER A 113 8.86 -11.78 -15.82
N ALA A 114 8.20 -10.68 -15.36
CA ALA A 114 8.78 -9.73 -14.41
C ALA A 114 8.58 -10.16 -12.95
N LEU A 115 7.69 -11.11 -12.67
CA LEU A 115 7.25 -11.43 -11.32
C LEU A 115 8.03 -12.61 -10.76
N ILE A 116 8.62 -12.40 -9.60
CA ILE A 116 9.22 -13.46 -8.78
C ILE A 116 8.39 -13.54 -7.50
N TRP A 117 7.79 -14.68 -7.25
CA TRP A 117 7.00 -14.91 -6.05
C TRP A 117 7.74 -15.82 -5.08
N VAL A 118 7.86 -15.35 -3.83
CA VAL A 118 8.50 -16.08 -2.74
C VAL A 118 7.50 -16.26 -1.60
N SER A 119 7.19 -17.51 -1.29
CA SER A 119 6.47 -17.90 -0.07
C SER A 119 7.48 -18.43 0.93
N THR A 120 7.42 -17.95 2.16
CA THR A 120 8.31 -18.37 3.24
C THR A 120 7.51 -18.98 4.38
N GLY A 121 8.13 -19.88 5.13
CA GLY A 121 7.50 -20.55 6.27
C GLY A 121 7.52 -19.73 7.55
N THR A 122 8.43 -18.74 7.65
CA THR A 122 8.62 -17.95 8.86
C THR A 122 8.74 -16.45 8.58
N PRO A 123 8.37 -15.58 9.54
CA PRO A 123 8.58 -14.13 9.40
C PRO A 123 10.06 -13.74 9.22
N ALA A 124 10.98 -14.51 9.79
CA ALA A 124 12.42 -14.27 9.66
C ALA A 124 12.92 -14.50 8.23
N GLU A 125 12.46 -15.57 7.57
CA GLU A 125 12.75 -15.84 6.17
C GLU A 125 12.17 -14.78 5.24
N ALA A 126 10.95 -14.31 5.52
CA ALA A 126 10.32 -13.22 4.76
C ALA A 126 11.17 -11.94 4.81
N LEU A 127 11.63 -11.57 5.99
CA LEU A 127 12.51 -10.42 6.18
C LEU A 127 13.83 -10.60 5.45
N TRP A 128 14.42 -11.80 5.54
CA TRP A 128 15.66 -12.10 4.84
C TRP A 128 15.49 -12.02 3.32
N ALA A 129 14.42 -12.61 2.77
CA ALA A 129 14.12 -12.56 1.34
C ALA A 129 13.94 -11.13 0.85
N ALA A 130 13.16 -10.31 1.59
CA ALA A 130 12.97 -8.90 1.28
C ALA A 130 14.30 -8.13 1.30
N GLU A 131 15.14 -8.36 2.30
CA GLU A 131 16.46 -7.71 2.40
C GLU A 131 17.38 -8.10 1.26
N GLN A 132 17.44 -9.39 0.87
CA GLN A 132 18.26 -9.83 -0.25
C GLN A 132 17.81 -9.19 -1.57
N ALA A 133 16.49 -9.11 -1.80
CA ALA A 133 15.94 -8.44 -2.98
C ALA A 133 16.33 -6.96 -3.03
N ILE A 134 16.19 -6.24 -1.91
CA ILE A 134 16.59 -4.83 -1.79
C ILE A 134 18.07 -4.66 -2.13
N LYS A 135 18.97 -5.49 -1.55
CA LYS A 135 20.40 -5.47 -1.81
C LYS A 135 20.74 -5.80 -3.26
N SER A 136 19.92 -6.62 -3.91
CA SER A 136 20.04 -6.95 -5.33
C SER A 136 19.42 -5.88 -6.26
N ARG A 137 18.90 -4.78 -5.70
CA ARG A 137 18.26 -3.68 -6.43
C ARG A 137 17.05 -4.12 -7.26
N VAL A 138 16.32 -5.10 -6.77
CA VAL A 138 15.05 -5.57 -7.34
C VAL A 138 13.92 -4.81 -6.69
N ALA A 139 12.87 -4.49 -7.45
CA ALA A 139 11.66 -3.91 -6.89
C ALA A 139 10.99 -4.92 -5.94
N VAL A 140 10.54 -4.46 -4.78
CA VAL A 140 10.04 -5.33 -3.71
C VAL A 140 8.66 -4.92 -3.25
N LEU A 141 7.75 -5.88 -3.23
CA LEU A 141 6.49 -5.82 -2.50
C LEU A 141 6.51 -6.92 -1.43
N ALA A 142 6.60 -6.55 -0.17
CA ALA A 142 6.72 -7.51 0.92
C ALA A 142 5.58 -7.34 1.95
N TRP A 143 4.82 -8.41 2.17
CA TRP A 143 3.80 -8.46 3.21
C TRP A 143 4.43 -8.95 4.50
N LEU A 144 4.60 -8.02 5.44
CA LEU A 144 5.34 -8.22 6.69
C LEU A 144 4.46 -7.83 7.90
N PRO A 145 3.36 -8.55 8.17
CA PRO A 145 2.38 -8.15 9.18
C PRO A 145 2.94 -8.08 10.60
N GLU A 146 3.97 -8.89 10.89
CA GLU A 146 4.58 -9.02 12.22
C GLU A 146 5.93 -8.31 12.34
N ALA A 147 6.35 -7.56 11.32
CA ALA A 147 7.65 -6.89 11.36
C ALA A 147 7.74 -5.90 12.52
N ARG A 148 8.84 -5.95 13.27
CA ARG A 148 9.13 -5.06 14.38
C ARG A 148 9.83 -3.79 13.90
N PRO A 149 9.80 -2.70 14.68
CA PRO A 149 10.43 -1.43 14.30
C PRO A 149 11.92 -1.54 13.91
N GLU A 150 12.69 -2.36 14.61
CA GLU A 150 14.11 -2.60 14.32
C GLU A 150 14.32 -3.34 12.99
N GLN A 151 13.40 -4.24 12.63
CA GLN A 151 13.43 -4.94 11.35
C GLN A 151 13.10 -4.01 10.18
N ILE A 152 12.11 -3.14 10.34
CA ILE A 152 11.82 -2.07 9.37
C ILE A 152 13.02 -1.14 9.21
N ARG A 153 13.70 -0.80 10.33
CA ARG A 153 14.92 0.01 10.27
C ARG A 153 16.02 -0.66 9.46
N ARG A 154 16.22 -1.97 9.62
CA ARG A 154 17.20 -2.74 8.84
C ARG A 154 16.88 -2.72 7.35
N LEU A 155 15.61 -2.93 6.96
CA LEU A 155 15.17 -2.83 5.57
C LEU A 155 15.34 -1.42 5.01
N GLN A 156 15.03 -0.38 5.81
CA GLN A 156 15.23 1.01 5.42
C GLN A 156 16.71 1.34 5.17
N VAL A 157 17.63 0.83 6.00
CA VAL A 157 19.08 1.02 5.78
C VAL A 157 19.51 0.34 4.49
N SER A 158 19.03 -0.87 4.22
CA SER A 158 19.31 -1.57 2.96
C SER A 158 18.74 -0.82 1.76
N ALA A 159 17.58 -0.18 1.89
CA ALA A 159 16.92 0.58 0.84
C ALA A 159 17.73 1.79 0.34
N LEU A 160 18.58 2.38 1.18
CA LEU A 160 19.42 3.53 0.81
C LEU A 160 20.35 3.24 -0.37
N SER A 161 20.70 1.97 -0.60
CA SER A 161 21.57 1.52 -1.70
C SER A 161 20.79 1.05 -2.95
N SER A 162 19.46 1.07 -2.91
CA SER A 162 18.61 0.58 -4.00
C SER A 162 17.97 1.74 -4.75
N ASP A 163 17.96 1.65 -6.08
CA ASP A 163 17.22 2.60 -6.94
C ASP A 163 15.86 2.03 -7.37
N ALA A 164 15.51 0.82 -6.93
CA ALA A 164 14.21 0.19 -7.18
C ALA A 164 13.18 0.57 -6.10
N PRO A 165 11.88 0.60 -6.42
CA PRO A 165 10.82 0.87 -5.45
C PRO A 165 10.67 -0.28 -4.44
N ILE A 166 10.43 0.08 -3.18
CA ILE A 166 10.32 -0.87 -2.07
C ILE A 166 9.07 -0.55 -1.26
N PHE A 167 8.12 -1.46 -1.27
CA PHE A 167 6.86 -1.34 -0.56
C PHE A 167 6.71 -2.44 0.49
N LEU A 168 6.42 -2.04 1.72
CA LEU A 168 6.22 -2.93 2.86
C LEU A 168 4.75 -2.86 3.28
N MET A 169 3.99 -3.92 3.04
CA MET A 169 2.59 -4.01 3.39
C MET A 169 2.44 -4.50 4.82
N ARG A 170 1.71 -3.75 5.62
CA ARG A 170 1.48 -4.04 7.04
C ARG A 170 0.00 -3.79 7.40
N PRO A 171 -0.52 -4.43 8.46
CA PRO A 171 -1.87 -4.15 8.93
C PRO A 171 -1.99 -2.72 9.47
N GLU A 172 -3.16 -2.11 9.37
CA GLU A 172 -3.44 -0.75 9.82
C GLU A 172 -3.00 -0.49 11.27
N ARG A 173 -3.16 -1.50 12.16
CA ARG A 173 -2.71 -1.39 13.56
C ARG A 173 -1.22 -1.08 13.73
N ALA A 174 -0.40 -1.40 12.74
CA ALA A 174 1.02 -1.04 12.76
C ALA A 174 1.25 0.47 12.70
N GLY A 175 0.24 1.25 12.35
CA GLY A 175 0.27 2.72 12.38
C GLY A 175 0.60 3.29 13.76
N GLN A 176 0.22 2.60 14.82
CA GLN A 176 0.49 3.00 16.21
C GLN A 176 1.95 2.75 16.63
N GLN A 177 2.71 2.00 15.86
CA GLN A 177 4.10 1.70 16.16
C GLN A 177 5.02 2.74 15.53
N SER A 178 6.14 3.02 16.19
CA SER A 178 7.21 3.81 15.58
C SER A 178 7.78 3.06 14.36
N SER A 179 8.21 3.81 13.34
CA SER A 179 8.82 3.22 12.15
C SER A 179 9.95 4.09 11.61
N ALA A 180 11.00 3.41 11.12
CA ALA A 180 12.12 4.04 10.44
C ALA A 180 11.80 4.39 8.97
N ALA A 181 10.72 3.84 8.39
CA ALA A 181 10.30 4.21 7.04
C ALA A 181 9.98 5.70 6.98
N PRO A 182 10.56 6.45 6.02
CA PRO A 182 10.34 7.90 5.92
C PRO A 182 8.98 8.26 5.33
N LEU A 183 8.32 7.32 4.65
CA LEU A 183 6.99 7.48 4.09
C LEU A 183 6.09 6.35 4.56
N ARG A 184 4.95 6.72 5.15
CA ARG A 184 3.94 5.77 5.64
C ARG A 184 2.55 6.26 5.23
N LEU A 185 1.77 5.39 4.65
CA LEU A 185 0.43 5.69 4.19
C LEU A 185 -0.57 4.71 4.79
N VAL A 186 -1.72 5.21 5.21
CA VAL A 186 -2.91 4.39 5.48
C VAL A 186 -3.75 4.40 4.22
N VAL A 187 -4.16 3.23 3.75
CA VAL A 187 -4.95 3.07 2.54
C VAL A 187 -6.23 2.32 2.88
N LYS A 188 -7.37 2.92 2.56
CA LYS A 188 -8.71 2.37 2.79
C LYS A 188 -9.53 2.35 1.50
N PRO A 189 -10.54 1.49 1.40
CA PRO A 189 -11.50 1.62 0.32
C PRO A 189 -12.30 2.91 0.52
N GLY A 190 -12.50 3.64 -0.56
CA GLY A 190 -13.42 4.76 -0.65
C GLY A 190 -14.74 4.33 -1.26
N ASP A 191 -15.55 5.32 -1.63
CA ASP A 191 -16.80 5.07 -2.33
C ASP A 191 -16.54 4.53 -3.74
N SER A 192 -17.40 3.62 -4.18
CA SER A 192 -17.27 2.98 -5.49
C SER A 192 -15.90 2.33 -5.73
N TRP A 193 -15.07 2.95 -6.57
CA TRP A 193 -13.74 2.46 -6.93
C TRP A 193 -12.61 3.37 -6.42
N ASP A 194 -12.93 4.33 -5.56
CA ASP A 194 -11.91 5.22 -5.02
C ASP A 194 -11.07 4.52 -3.95
N LEU A 195 -9.88 5.05 -3.75
CA LEU A 195 -9.05 4.78 -2.58
C LEU A 195 -8.99 6.03 -1.72
N GLN A 196 -9.12 5.86 -0.42
CA GLN A 196 -8.82 6.88 0.57
C GLN A 196 -7.41 6.66 1.07
N VAL A 197 -6.56 7.66 0.90
CA VAL A 197 -5.15 7.60 1.29
C VAL A 197 -4.83 8.71 2.28
N HIS A 198 -4.28 8.34 3.42
CA HIS A 198 -3.78 9.28 4.42
C HIS A 198 -2.28 9.13 4.59
N LEU A 199 -1.53 10.23 4.45
CA LEU A 199 -0.09 10.25 4.64
C LEU A 199 0.22 10.36 6.15
N LEU A 200 0.32 9.22 6.80
CA LEU A 200 0.59 9.14 8.24
C LEU A 200 1.97 9.71 8.62
N LYS A 201 2.95 9.55 7.72
CA LYS A 201 4.30 10.09 7.88
C LYS A 201 4.90 10.39 6.52
N ARG A 202 5.51 11.56 6.37
CA ARG A 202 6.32 11.95 5.21
C ARG A 202 7.47 12.85 5.62
N ARG A 203 8.46 13.04 4.75
CA ARG A 203 9.46 14.11 4.92
C ARG A 203 8.82 15.45 4.60
N GLY A 204 9.09 16.48 5.36
CA GLY A 204 8.50 17.81 5.22
C GLY A 204 7.28 18.04 6.12
N PRO A 205 6.42 19.01 5.77
CA PRO A 205 5.24 19.32 6.58
C PRO A 205 4.30 18.13 6.71
N ALA A 206 3.66 17.99 7.88
CA ALA A 206 2.62 16.97 8.04
C ALA A 206 1.49 17.19 7.02
N HIS A 207 0.93 16.11 6.53
CA HIS A 207 -0.26 16.14 5.70
C HIS A 207 -1.49 15.94 6.58
N GLU A 208 -2.48 16.78 6.40
CA GLU A 208 -3.76 16.66 7.12
C GLU A 208 -4.85 16.15 6.15
N GLY A 209 -5.74 15.31 6.69
CA GLY A 209 -6.87 14.80 5.93
C GLY A 209 -6.58 13.54 5.09
N TRP A 210 -7.49 13.27 4.18
CA TRP A 210 -7.49 12.10 3.30
C TRP A 210 -7.51 12.53 1.85
N LEU A 211 -6.71 11.89 1.04
CA LEU A 211 -6.75 12.02 -0.41
C LEU A 211 -7.70 10.97 -0.98
N THR A 212 -8.59 11.40 -1.87
CA THR A 212 -9.45 10.50 -2.65
C THR A 212 -8.81 10.28 -4.00
N LEU A 213 -8.44 9.04 -4.29
CA LEU A 213 -7.78 8.65 -5.54
C LEU A 213 -8.72 7.79 -6.38
N PRO A 214 -9.07 8.18 -7.61
CA PRO A 214 -9.84 7.34 -8.52
C PRO A 214 -8.97 6.16 -8.97
N ALA A 215 -9.24 4.98 -8.43
CA ALA A 215 -8.38 3.81 -8.62
C ALA A 215 -9.17 2.62 -9.20
N VAL A 216 -9.89 2.85 -10.29
CA VAL A 216 -10.56 1.79 -11.05
C VAL A 216 -9.50 0.88 -11.66
N PRO A 217 -9.58 -0.45 -11.47
CA PRO A 217 -8.69 -1.36 -12.18
C PRO A 217 -8.89 -1.22 -13.71
N GLY A 218 -7.80 -1.03 -14.45
CA GLY A 218 -7.86 -0.73 -15.89
C GLY A 218 -8.68 -1.72 -16.72
N ALA A 219 -8.68 -3.01 -16.36
CA ALA A 219 -9.50 -4.02 -17.01
C ALA A 219 -11.02 -3.85 -16.76
N VAL A 220 -11.39 -3.17 -15.67
CA VAL A 220 -12.79 -2.95 -15.29
C VAL A 220 -13.31 -1.62 -15.83
N GLU A 221 -12.45 -0.64 -16.00
CA GLU A 221 -12.82 0.72 -16.40
C GLU A 221 -13.70 0.79 -17.67
N PRO A 222 -13.40 0.07 -18.77
CA PRO A 222 -14.24 0.08 -19.96
C PRO A 222 -15.63 -0.52 -19.75
N LEU A 223 -15.79 -1.33 -18.68
CA LEU A 223 -17.05 -1.99 -18.36
C LEU A 223 -17.95 -1.18 -17.42
N LEU A 224 -17.42 -0.08 -16.88
CA LEU A 224 -18.16 0.77 -15.95
C LEU A 224 -19.02 1.78 -16.69
N THR A 225 -20.33 1.59 -16.62
CA THR A 225 -21.30 2.60 -17.04
C THR A 225 -21.35 3.75 -16.03
N ALA A 226 -21.88 4.93 -16.41
CA ALA A 226 -22.06 6.06 -15.52
C ALA A 226 -22.87 5.71 -14.25
N ALA A 227 -23.86 4.83 -14.38
CA ALA A 227 -24.65 4.34 -13.26
C ALA A 227 -23.82 3.48 -12.28
N ARG A 228 -22.89 2.67 -12.79
CA ARG A 228 -22.00 1.83 -11.95
C ARG A 228 -20.84 2.60 -11.32
N ARG A 229 -20.60 3.83 -11.76
CA ARG A 229 -19.61 4.73 -11.17
C ARG A 229 -20.18 5.53 -9.98
N LYS A 230 -21.53 5.57 -9.84
CA LYS A 230 -22.17 6.22 -8.68
C LYS A 230 -22.03 5.31 -7.45
N PRO A 231 -21.79 5.91 -6.27
CA PRO A 231 -21.90 5.19 -5.03
C PRO A 231 -23.31 4.58 -4.91
N LEU A 232 -23.39 3.34 -4.44
CA LEU A 232 -24.68 2.80 -4.02
C LEU A 232 -25.21 3.71 -2.91
N PRO A 233 -26.49 4.15 -2.95
CA PRO A 233 -27.07 4.86 -1.83
C PRO A 233 -26.88 4.02 -0.56
N ALA A 234 -26.47 4.68 0.52
CA ALA A 234 -26.36 4.00 1.81
C ALA A 234 -27.67 3.27 2.09
N PRO A 235 -27.65 2.02 2.58
CA PRO A 235 -28.85 1.32 2.95
C PRO A 235 -29.64 2.20 3.92
N GLU A 236 -30.92 2.46 3.61
CA GLU A 236 -31.77 3.21 4.51
C GLU A 236 -31.70 2.57 5.90
N PRO A 237 -31.57 3.37 6.97
CA PRO A 237 -31.54 2.82 8.31
C PRO A 237 -32.80 1.98 8.50
N VAL A 238 -32.63 0.69 8.71
CA VAL A 238 -33.75 -0.20 9.06
C VAL A 238 -34.44 0.43 10.25
N PRO A 239 -35.75 0.77 10.17
CA PRO A 239 -36.44 1.37 11.29
C PRO A 239 -36.27 0.45 12.52
N ALA A 240 -35.81 1.05 13.61
CA ALA A 240 -35.60 0.32 14.85
C ALA A 240 -36.93 -0.43 15.18
N PRO A 241 -36.87 -1.70 15.59
CA PRO A 241 -38.08 -2.44 15.95
C PRO A 241 -38.80 -1.64 17.00
N THR A 242 -40.09 -1.30 16.70
CA THR A 242 -40.94 -0.61 17.62
C THR A 242 -40.95 -1.39 18.93
N PRO A 243 -40.69 -0.77 20.09
CA PRO A 243 -40.76 -1.47 21.36
C PRO A 243 -42.15 -2.06 21.55
N VAL A 244 -42.22 -3.38 21.53
CA VAL A 244 -43.46 -4.10 21.86
C VAL A 244 -43.72 -3.84 23.34
N SER A 245 -44.76 -3.06 23.65
CA SER A 245 -45.19 -2.88 25.03
C SER A 245 -45.48 -4.23 25.65
N PRO A 246 -45.01 -4.52 26.86
CA PRO A 246 -45.35 -5.76 27.54
C PRO A 246 -46.87 -5.88 27.72
N PRO A 247 -47.43 -7.08 27.59
CA PRO A 247 -48.86 -7.26 27.80
C PRO A 247 -49.25 -6.81 29.22
N SER A 248 -50.24 -5.93 29.29
CA SER A 248 -50.80 -5.46 30.57
C SER A 248 -51.27 -6.66 31.40
N GLU A 249 -50.62 -6.91 32.52
CA GLU A 249 -51.06 -7.90 33.49
C GLU A 249 -52.46 -7.48 34.01
N ARG A 250 -53.46 -8.29 33.70
CA ARG A 250 -54.79 -8.13 34.32
C ARG A 250 -54.64 -8.53 35.78
N PRO A 251 -55.13 -7.72 36.73
CA PRO A 251 -55.06 -8.10 38.13
C PRO A 251 -55.90 -9.35 38.38
N HIS A 252 -55.27 -10.41 38.89
CA HIS A 252 -55.93 -11.59 39.35
C HIS A 252 -56.85 -11.22 40.56
N ALA A 253 -58.12 -11.45 40.39
CA ALA A 253 -59.08 -11.32 41.48
C ALA A 253 -58.72 -12.27 42.63
N LEU A 254 -58.45 -11.69 43.79
CA LEU A 254 -58.18 -12.46 45.03
C LEU A 254 -59.43 -13.25 45.43
N ALA A 255 -59.25 -14.58 45.57
CA ALA A 255 -60.26 -15.47 46.11
C ALA A 255 -60.60 -15.10 47.56
N ARG A 256 -61.88 -14.96 47.88
CA ARG A 256 -62.40 -14.71 49.24
C ARG A 256 -62.14 -15.98 50.09
N PRO A 257 -61.72 -15.85 51.35
CA PRO A 257 -61.68 -16.97 52.27
C PRO A 257 -63.10 -17.40 52.69
N VAL A 258 -63.39 -18.69 52.62
CA VAL A 258 -64.62 -19.33 53.17
C VAL A 258 -64.42 -19.44 54.65
N GLN A 259 -65.30 -18.77 55.44
CA GLN A 259 -65.44 -18.99 56.87
C GLN A 259 -66.32 -20.24 57.09
N HIS A 260 -65.76 -21.23 57.75
CA HIS A 260 -66.59 -22.31 58.35
C HIS A 260 -66.87 -21.99 59.79
N ALA A 261 -68.18 -22.04 60.12
CA ALA A 261 -68.73 -22.00 61.50
C ALA A 261 -68.49 -23.35 62.21
#